data_13df6ec064c1d571271b6a1a5226bb9f
#
_entry.id   13df6ec064c1d571271b6a1a5226bb9f
#
_cell.length_a   1.000
_cell.length_b   1.000
_cell.length_c   1.000
_cell.angle_alpha   90.00
_cell.angle_beta   90.00
_cell.angle_gamma   90.00
#
_symmetry.space_group_name_H-M   'P 1'
#
loop_
_entity.id
_entity.type
_entity.pdbx_description
1 polymer ?
#
loop_
_entity_poly.entity_id
_entity_poly.type
_entity_poly.pdbx_seq_one_letter_code
_entity_poly.pdbx_strand_id
1 'polypeptide(L)'
;VGNERVEEPIAGVAMVFQHFGLFPWKTVFDNVAYGLRMAGAAKADIDRKVPEFIKLVGLSGFENAFPYQMSGGMQQRCGLARALAIEPNVLLMDEPFAAVDAQTREILQFELLRIWDERPTAMVFVTHSIEEAVLLGHRVIVLKGRPSSIHETITIDLPSPRTRDTLREPRFAELRERVWGTLMREAREAEFQLER
;
A
#
# COMPACT_ATOMS: atom_id res chain seq x y z
N VAL A 1 4.77 11.57 14.00
CA VAL A 1 3.82 10.54 14.45
C VAL A 1 3.47 10.89 15.89
N GLY A 2 2.19 10.85 16.24
CA GLY A 2 1.72 11.53 17.45
C GLY A 2 1.84 13.06 17.26
N ASN A 3 2.35 13.76 18.26
CA ASN A 3 2.58 15.22 18.22
C ASN A 3 4.05 15.58 18.00
N GLU A 4 4.90 14.60 17.69
CA GLU A 4 6.32 14.83 17.50
C GLU A 4 6.66 15.13 16.05
N ARG A 5 7.56 16.09 15.82
CA ARG A 5 8.12 16.37 14.50
C ARG A 5 9.01 15.21 14.08
N VAL A 6 8.83 14.76 12.85
CA VAL A 6 9.60 13.64 12.27
C VAL A 6 10.84 14.22 11.59
N GLU A 7 12.01 13.99 12.18
CA GLU A 7 13.31 14.41 11.63
C GLU A 7 14.17 13.20 11.22
N GLU A 8 13.86 12.00 11.73
CA GLU A 8 14.58 10.75 11.48
C GLU A 8 13.57 9.60 11.24
N PRO A 9 14.01 8.45 10.67
CA PRO A 9 13.18 7.25 10.57
C PRO A 9 12.62 6.84 11.93
N ILE A 10 11.30 6.70 12.02
CA ILE A 10 10.60 6.38 13.26
C ILE A 10 10.38 4.89 13.38
N ALA A 11 10.67 4.32 14.55
CA ALA A 11 10.28 2.95 14.87
C ALA A 11 8.76 2.77 14.75
N GLY A 12 8.33 1.64 14.17
CA GLY A 12 6.92 1.35 13.95
C GLY A 12 6.31 2.01 12.71
N VAL A 13 7.11 2.63 11.84
CA VAL A 13 6.69 3.08 10.51
C VAL A 13 7.41 2.25 9.46
N ALA A 14 6.67 1.70 8.49
CA ALA A 14 7.22 1.02 7.33
C ALA A 14 6.76 1.71 6.05
N MET A 15 7.57 1.58 4.98
CA MET A 15 7.24 2.14 3.66
C MET A 15 7.41 1.09 2.58
N VAL A 16 6.42 1.03 1.69
CA VAL A 16 6.47 0.29 0.43
C VAL A 16 6.62 1.30 -0.69
N PHE A 17 7.73 1.23 -1.41
CA PHE A 17 8.04 2.12 -2.53
C PHE A 17 7.46 1.60 -3.84
N GLN A 18 7.25 2.47 -4.81
CA GLN A 18 6.79 2.17 -6.16
C GLN A 18 7.64 1.07 -6.85
N HIS A 19 8.96 1.07 -6.66
CA HIS A 19 9.90 0.08 -7.21
C HIS A 19 10.29 -1.02 -6.21
N PHE A 20 9.40 -1.41 -5.31
CA PHE A 20 9.52 -2.48 -4.31
C PHE A 20 10.77 -2.43 -3.43
N GLY A 21 11.86 -1.83 -3.88
CA GLY A 21 13.12 -1.64 -3.16
C GLY A 21 13.73 -2.93 -2.59
N LEU A 22 13.51 -4.09 -3.26
CA LEU A 22 14.10 -5.35 -2.81
C LEU A 22 15.62 -5.32 -2.99
N PHE A 23 16.32 -5.97 -2.07
CA PHE A 23 17.75 -6.22 -2.20
C PHE A 23 17.96 -7.35 -3.21
N PRO A 24 18.53 -7.09 -4.41
CA PRO A 24 18.60 -8.08 -5.48
C PRO A 24 19.53 -9.25 -5.17
N TRP A 25 20.45 -9.08 -4.22
CA TRP A 25 21.39 -10.09 -3.74
C TRP A 25 20.89 -10.88 -2.53
N LYS A 26 19.65 -10.63 -2.07
CA LYS A 26 19.01 -11.34 -0.95
C LYS A 26 17.86 -12.20 -1.47
N THR A 27 17.66 -13.35 -0.84
CA THR A 27 16.49 -14.18 -1.08
C THR A 27 15.20 -13.52 -0.60
N VAL A 28 14.05 -14.09 -0.92
CA VAL A 28 12.74 -13.68 -0.35
C VAL A 28 12.80 -13.69 1.17
N PHE A 29 13.27 -14.81 1.75
CA PHE A 29 13.42 -14.91 3.20
C PHE A 29 14.29 -13.79 3.78
N ASP A 30 15.44 -13.55 3.19
CA ASP A 30 16.38 -12.52 3.67
C ASP A 30 15.87 -11.08 3.45
N ASN A 31 15.11 -10.84 2.40
CA ASN A 31 14.43 -9.57 2.20
C ASN A 31 13.40 -9.33 3.30
N VAL A 32 12.52 -10.30 3.57
CA VAL A 32 11.49 -10.18 4.59
C VAL A 32 12.09 -10.09 6.00
N ALA A 33 13.14 -10.86 6.28
CA ALA A 33 13.85 -10.84 7.56
C ALA A 33 14.62 -9.56 7.84
N TYR A 34 14.87 -8.73 6.81
CA TYR A 34 15.83 -7.63 6.92
C TYR A 34 15.47 -6.63 8.04
N GLY A 35 14.24 -6.15 8.07
CA GLY A 35 13.78 -5.20 9.09
C GLY A 35 13.85 -5.76 10.51
N LEU A 36 13.49 -7.03 10.68
CA LEU A 36 13.59 -7.72 11.97
C LEU A 36 15.04 -7.83 12.45
N ARG A 37 15.97 -8.15 11.53
CA ARG A 37 17.41 -8.19 11.86
C ARG A 37 17.95 -6.82 12.27
N MET A 38 17.54 -5.77 11.57
CA MET A 38 17.94 -4.39 11.92
C MET A 38 17.37 -3.94 13.27
N ALA A 39 16.20 -4.42 13.63
CA ALA A 39 15.59 -4.20 14.94
C ALA A 39 16.22 -5.08 16.06
N GLY A 40 17.21 -5.91 15.76
CA GLY A 40 17.88 -6.77 16.74
C GLY A 40 17.04 -7.98 17.20
N ALA A 41 16.04 -8.40 16.40
CA ALA A 41 15.21 -9.55 16.74
C ALA A 41 16.03 -10.83 16.88
N ALA A 42 15.68 -11.67 17.86
CA ALA A 42 16.34 -12.96 18.04
C ALA A 42 16.12 -13.87 16.83
N LYS A 43 17.12 -14.72 16.54
CA LYS A 43 17.03 -15.64 15.40
C LYS A 43 15.77 -16.51 15.45
N ALA A 44 15.40 -17.02 16.61
CA ALA A 44 14.20 -17.85 16.79
C ALA A 44 12.91 -17.10 16.40
N ASP A 45 12.81 -15.79 16.67
CA ASP A 45 11.66 -14.97 16.27
C ASP A 45 11.64 -14.73 14.76
N ILE A 46 12.80 -14.52 14.14
CA ILE A 46 12.92 -14.39 12.69
C ILE A 46 12.49 -15.68 12.01
N ASP A 47 13.03 -16.83 12.46
CA ASP A 47 12.75 -18.15 11.89
C ASP A 47 11.26 -18.54 12.05
N ARG A 48 10.55 -17.98 13.02
CA ARG A 48 9.10 -18.15 13.22
C ARG A 48 8.28 -17.18 12.39
N LYS A 49 8.56 -15.87 12.49
CA LYS A 49 7.73 -14.80 11.89
C LYS A 49 7.85 -14.73 10.38
N VAL A 50 9.06 -14.83 9.83
CA VAL A 50 9.30 -14.63 8.40
C VAL A 50 8.50 -15.60 7.53
N PRO A 51 8.45 -16.92 7.81
CA PRO A 51 7.61 -17.85 7.05
C PRO A 51 6.11 -17.52 7.14
N GLU A 52 5.62 -16.99 8.28
CA GLU A 52 4.22 -16.56 8.42
C GLU A 52 3.88 -15.44 7.44
N PHE A 53 4.74 -14.40 7.34
CA PHE A 53 4.52 -13.29 6.40
C PHE A 53 4.71 -13.71 4.94
N ILE A 54 5.66 -14.60 4.64
CA ILE A 54 5.83 -15.17 3.29
C ILE A 54 4.56 -15.93 2.87
N LYS A 55 4.01 -16.74 3.78
CA LYS A 55 2.74 -17.45 3.56
C LYS A 55 1.56 -16.48 3.41
N LEU A 56 1.49 -15.43 4.25
CA LEU A 56 0.44 -14.41 4.23
C LEU A 56 0.31 -13.75 2.84
N VAL A 57 1.44 -13.48 2.18
CA VAL A 57 1.47 -12.89 0.84
C VAL A 57 1.48 -13.92 -0.29
N GLY A 58 1.27 -15.20 -0.01
CA GLY A 58 1.20 -16.27 -1.01
C GLY A 58 2.52 -16.56 -1.74
N LEU A 59 3.65 -16.45 -1.02
CA LEU A 59 4.99 -16.75 -1.55
C LEU A 59 5.62 -18.00 -0.95
N SER A 60 4.82 -18.89 -0.34
CA SER A 60 5.31 -20.19 0.16
C SER A 60 5.95 -21.00 -0.97
N GLY A 61 7.12 -21.58 -0.70
CA GLY A 61 7.93 -22.31 -1.67
C GLY A 61 8.93 -21.46 -2.45
N PHE A 62 8.90 -20.12 -2.27
CA PHE A 62 9.82 -19.16 -2.91
C PHE A 62 10.79 -18.53 -1.92
N GLU A 63 10.93 -19.07 -0.72
CA GLU A 63 11.75 -18.51 0.37
C GLU A 63 13.20 -18.27 -0.06
N ASN A 64 13.74 -19.18 -0.88
CA ASN A 64 15.13 -19.15 -1.36
C ASN A 64 15.28 -18.48 -2.74
N ALA A 65 14.19 -18.03 -3.36
CA ALA A 65 14.26 -17.33 -4.65
C ALA A 65 14.83 -15.93 -4.49
N PHE A 66 15.60 -15.49 -5.50
CA PHE A 66 16.08 -14.13 -5.60
C PHE A 66 15.12 -13.27 -6.42
N PRO A 67 15.12 -11.93 -6.26
CA PRO A 67 14.23 -11.02 -7.00
C PRO A 67 14.23 -11.24 -8.52
N TYR A 68 15.38 -11.51 -9.14
CA TYR A 68 15.48 -11.74 -10.58
C TYR A 68 14.79 -13.04 -11.07
N GLN A 69 14.44 -13.95 -10.16
CA GLN A 69 13.72 -15.19 -10.43
C GLN A 69 12.19 -15.03 -10.25
N MET A 70 11.71 -13.82 -9.91
CA MET A 70 10.34 -13.54 -9.52
C MET A 70 9.66 -12.61 -10.51
N SER A 71 8.34 -12.81 -10.73
CA SER A 71 7.53 -11.84 -11.46
C SER A 71 7.41 -10.51 -10.68
N GLY A 72 7.04 -9.41 -11.36
CA GLY A 72 6.81 -8.13 -10.72
C GLY A 72 5.81 -8.19 -9.55
N GLY A 73 4.70 -8.92 -9.73
CA GLY A 73 3.73 -9.14 -8.65
C GLY A 73 4.27 -9.96 -7.47
N MET A 74 5.17 -10.92 -7.71
CA MET A 74 5.85 -11.65 -6.63
C MET A 74 6.83 -10.75 -5.88
N GLN A 75 7.58 -9.92 -6.61
CA GLN A 75 8.50 -8.95 -5.99
C GLN A 75 7.75 -7.95 -5.13
N GLN A 76 6.61 -7.47 -5.59
CA GLN A 76 5.74 -6.57 -4.84
C GLN A 76 5.24 -7.22 -3.55
N ARG A 77 4.72 -8.45 -3.63
CA ARG A 77 4.29 -9.22 -2.45
C ARG A 77 5.43 -9.44 -1.46
N CYS A 78 6.64 -9.68 -1.94
CA CYS A 78 7.83 -9.76 -1.09
C CYS A 78 8.13 -8.41 -0.40
N GLY A 79 8.03 -7.28 -1.11
CA GLY A 79 8.17 -5.94 -0.54
C GLY A 79 7.12 -5.65 0.53
N LEU A 80 5.87 -6.06 0.29
CA LEU A 80 4.79 -5.95 1.27
C LEU A 80 5.05 -6.82 2.50
N ALA A 81 5.44 -8.10 2.31
CA ALA A 81 5.80 -8.99 3.42
C ALA A 81 6.94 -8.41 4.28
N ARG A 82 7.97 -7.84 3.64
CA ARG A 82 9.08 -7.18 4.35
C ARG A 82 8.61 -6.01 5.20
N ALA A 83 7.71 -5.18 4.67
CA ALA A 83 7.18 -4.04 5.39
C ALA A 83 6.27 -4.47 6.55
N LEU A 84 5.47 -5.52 6.38
CA LEU A 84 4.57 -6.04 7.40
C LEU A 84 5.29 -6.86 8.49
N ALA A 85 6.42 -7.50 8.16
CA ALA A 85 7.14 -8.38 9.09
C ALA A 85 7.62 -7.68 10.37
N ILE A 86 7.88 -6.38 10.28
CA ILE A 86 8.24 -5.56 11.45
C ILE A 86 7.02 -5.12 12.28
N GLU A 87 5.82 -5.54 11.90
CA GLU A 87 4.54 -5.22 12.57
C GLU A 87 4.39 -3.71 12.80
N PRO A 88 4.40 -2.88 11.73
CA PRO A 88 4.41 -1.44 11.87
C PRO A 88 3.07 -0.92 12.40
N ASN A 89 3.12 0.18 13.17
CA ASN A 89 1.92 0.93 13.57
C ASN A 89 1.33 1.73 12.41
N VAL A 90 2.21 2.17 11.48
CA VAL A 90 1.84 2.93 10.28
C VAL A 90 2.55 2.34 9.06
N LEU A 91 1.79 2.06 8.02
CA LEU A 91 2.29 1.61 6.73
C LEU A 91 2.06 2.69 5.68
N LEU A 92 3.15 3.19 5.09
CA LEU A 92 3.13 4.14 3.99
C LEU A 92 3.30 3.37 2.68
N MET A 93 2.45 3.65 1.69
CA MET A 93 2.52 3.03 0.37
C MET A 93 2.49 4.11 -0.70
N ASP A 94 3.53 4.16 -1.52
CA ASP A 94 3.67 5.11 -2.61
C ASP A 94 3.49 4.40 -3.94
N GLU A 95 2.32 4.57 -4.55
CA GLU A 95 1.89 3.92 -5.80
C GLU A 95 2.23 2.41 -5.90
N PRO A 96 1.90 1.61 -4.87
CA PRO A 96 2.42 0.24 -4.77
C PRO A 96 1.96 -0.67 -5.92
N PHE A 97 0.93 -0.32 -6.67
CA PHE A 97 0.39 -1.14 -7.77
C PHE A 97 0.65 -0.57 -9.17
N ALA A 98 1.41 0.53 -9.30
CA ALA A 98 1.62 1.18 -10.59
C ALA A 98 2.37 0.32 -11.61
N ALA A 99 3.29 -0.53 -11.16
CA ALA A 99 4.16 -1.34 -12.02
C ALA A 99 3.62 -2.75 -12.34
N VAL A 100 2.37 -3.07 -11.97
CA VAL A 100 1.77 -4.39 -12.22
C VAL A 100 0.61 -4.32 -13.21
N ASP A 101 0.43 -5.41 -13.96
CA ASP A 101 -0.70 -5.54 -14.89
C ASP A 101 -2.05 -5.53 -14.15
N ALA A 102 -3.13 -5.24 -14.89
CA ALA A 102 -4.46 -5.03 -14.31
C ALA A 102 -4.99 -6.25 -13.52
N GLN A 103 -4.75 -7.48 -14.02
CA GLN A 103 -5.24 -8.69 -13.37
C GLN A 103 -4.48 -8.95 -12.05
N THR A 104 -3.16 -8.85 -12.09
CA THR A 104 -2.31 -8.99 -10.91
C THR A 104 -2.63 -7.89 -9.89
N ARG A 105 -2.87 -6.65 -10.34
CA ARG A 105 -3.26 -5.52 -9.49
C ARG A 105 -4.52 -5.81 -8.70
N GLU A 106 -5.58 -6.26 -9.36
CA GLU A 106 -6.83 -6.62 -8.68
C GLU A 106 -6.61 -7.68 -7.59
N ILE A 107 -5.86 -8.74 -7.91
CA ILE A 107 -5.53 -9.80 -6.94
C ILE A 107 -4.82 -9.20 -5.72
N LEU A 108 -3.84 -8.32 -5.93
CA LEU A 108 -3.05 -7.72 -4.86
C LEU A 108 -3.85 -6.73 -4.00
N GLN A 109 -4.81 -6.01 -4.58
CA GLN A 109 -5.71 -5.13 -3.84
C GLN A 109 -6.57 -5.92 -2.85
N PHE A 110 -7.18 -7.02 -3.30
CA PHE A 110 -7.98 -7.87 -2.40
C PHE A 110 -7.11 -8.61 -1.38
N GLU A 111 -5.89 -8.99 -1.75
CA GLU A 111 -4.94 -9.56 -0.79
C GLU A 111 -4.54 -8.55 0.29
N LEU A 112 -4.33 -7.28 -0.08
CA LEU A 112 -4.06 -6.20 0.87
C LEU A 112 -5.24 -5.98 1.83
N LEU A 113 -6.47 -5.97 1.31
CA LEU A 113 -7.68 -5.88 2.14
C LEU A 113 -7.77 -7.04 3.13
N ARG A 114 -7.54 -8.28 2.66
CA ARG A 114 -7.52 -9.45 3.53
C ARG A 114 -6.47 -9.34 4.63
N ILE A 115 -5.26 -8.93 4.28
CA ILE A 115 -4.16 -8.73 5.24
C ILE A 115 -4.55 -7.67 6.27
N TRP A 116 -5.16 -6.57 5.83
CA TRP A 116 -5.61 -5.50 6.71
C TRP A 116 -6.73 -5.94 7.66
N ASP A 117 -7.69 -6.74 7.18
CA ASP A 117 -8.75 -7.31 8.02
C ASP A 117 -8.19 -8.25 9.10
N GLU A 118 -7.16 -9.04 8.77
CA GLU A 118 -6.51 -9.95 9.73
C GLU A 118 -5.59 -9.20 10.73
N ARG A 119 -4.95 -8.11 10.28
CA ARG A 119 -3.98 -7.32 11.05
C ARG A 119 -4.17 -5.82 10.80
N PRO A 120 -5.18 -5.20 11.44
CA PRO A 120 -5.47 -3.79 11.25
C PRO A 120 -4.27 -2.90 11.59
N THR A 121 -3.81 -2.14 10.59
CA THR A 121 -2.69 -1.22 10.69
C THR A 121 -3.11 0.12 10.08
N ALA A 122 -2.70 1.25 10.64
CA ALA A 122 -2.94 2.53 10.00
C ALA A 122 -2.16 2.59 8.67
N MET A 123 -2.87 2.87 7.57
CA MET A 123 -2.26 2.95 6.24
C MET A 123 -2.43 4.33 5.63
N VAL A 124 -1.36 4.84 5.02
CA VAL A 124 -1.41 5.97 4.09
C VAL A 124 -1.05 5.43 2.72
N PHE A 125 -1.98 5.51 1.80
CA PHE A 125 -1.88 4.94 0.47
C PHE A 125 -1.92 6.06 -0.57
N VAL A 126 -0.83 6.24 -1.31
CA VAL A 126 -0.76 7.21 -2.42
C VAL A 126 -1.02 6.46 -3.72
N THR A 127 -1.95 6.95 -4.51
CA THR A 127 -2.31 6.39 -5.81
C THR A 127 -2.90 7.47 -6.73
N HIS A 128 -2.77 7.27 -8.03
CA HIS A 128 -3.47 8.03 -9.06
C HIS A 128 -4.74 7.30 -9.55
N SER A 129 -5.02 6.10 -9.04
CA SER A 129 -6.23 5.33 -9.39
C SER A 129 -7.36 5.66 -8.43
N ILE A 130 -8.44 6.21 -8.96
CA ILE A 130 -9.66 6.51 -8.19
C ILE A 130 -10.29 5.23 -7.63
N GLU A 131 -10.27 4.15 -8.42
CA GLU A 131 -10.82 2.86 -8.00
C GLU A 131 -10.07 2.30 -6.79
N GLU A 132 -8.72 2.38 -6.80
CA GLU A 132 -7.90 1.99 -5.65
C GLU A 132 -8.22 2.85 -4.42
N ALA A 133 -8.28 4.17 -4.60
CA ALA A 133 -8.55 5.09 -3.51
C ALA A 133 -9.90 4.80 -2.83
N VAL A 134 -10.94 4.51 -3.63
CA VAL A 134 -12.29 4.18 -3.12
C VAL A 134 -12.33 2.76 -2.55
N LEU A 135 -11.70 1.77 -3.23
CA LEU A 135 -11.73 0.38 -2.78
C LEU A 135 -10.98 0.19 -1.46
N LEU A 136 -9.81 0.81 -1.31
CA LEU A 136 -8.89 0.56 -0.18
C LEU A 136 -9.05 1.58 0.94
N GLY A 137 -9.43 2.82 0.63
CA GLY A 137 -9.47 3.91 1.60
C GLY A 137 -10.72 3.91 2.48
N HIS A 138 -10.59 4.41 3.71
CA HIS A 138 -11.72 4.87 4.54
C HIS A 138 -11.95 6.37 4.35
N ARG A 139 -10.92 7.07 3.95
CA ARG A 139 -10.95 8.49 3.56
C ARG A 139 -10.07 8.68 2.33
N VAL A 140 -10.56 9.43 1.37
CA VAL A 140 -9.78 9.89 0.21
C VAL A 140 -9.48 11.36 0.41
N ILE A 141 -8.19 11.72 0.35
CA ILE A 141 -7.72 13.09 0.42
C ILE A 141 -7.28 13.48 -0.99
N VAL A 142 -8.02 14.40 -1.59
CA VAL A 142 -7.67 14.97 -2.91
C VAL A 142 -6.74 16.15 -2.69
N LEU A 143 -5.59 16.11 -3.34
CA LEU A 143 -4.60 17.19 -3.29
C LEU A 143 -4.72 18.09 -4.51
N LYS A 144 -4.41 19.38 -4.37
CA LYS A 144 -4.41 20.36 -5.46
C LYS A 144 -3.16 21.22 -5.49
N GLY A 145 -2.89 21.76 -6.68
CA GLY A 145 -1.94 22.83 -6.90
C GLY A 145 -0.47 22.53 -6.64
N ARG A 146 0.35 23.53 -6.88
CA ARG A 146 1.77 23.58 -6.51
C ARG A 146 2.06 24.95 -5.88
N PRO A 147 2.41 25.03 -4.58
CA PRO A 147 2.61 23.91 -3.63
C PRO A 147 1.30 23.18 -3.34
N SER A 148 1.41 21.86 -3.11
CA SER A 148 0.23 21.01 -2.90
C SER A 148 -0.49 21.34 -1.58
N SER A 149 -1.82 21.38 -1.64
CA SER A 149 -2.68 21.56 -0.47
C SER A 149 -3.87 20.58 -0.55
N ILE A 150 -4.54 20.37 0.57
CA ILE A 150 -5.75 19.54 0.59
C ILE A 150 -6.87 20.32 -0.11
N HIS A 151 -7.44 19.73 -1.17
CA HIS A 151 -8.60 20.27 -1.86
C HIS A 151 -9.89 19.82 -1.20
N GLU A 152 -10.06 18.50 -1.02
CA GLU A 152 -11.24 17.90 -0.38
C GLU A 152 -10.84 16.61 0.36
N THR A 153 -11.56 16.31 1.44
CA THR A 153 -11.50 15.01 2.12
C THR A 153 -12.84 14.33 1.99
N ILE A 154 -12.87 13.16 1.37
CA ILE A 154 -14.08 12.38 1.09
C ILE A 154 -14.06 11.14 1.99
N THR A 155 -15.11 10.99 2.82
CA THR A 155 -15.30 9.76 3.60
C THR A 155 -15.83 8.65 2.70
N ILE A 156 -15.26 7.47 2.81
CA ILE A 156 -15.66 6.26 2.09
C ILE A 156 -16.38 5.35 3.08
N ASP A 157 -17.69 5.33 2.97
CA ASP A 157 -18.61 4.60 3.87
C ASP A 157 -19.01 3.21 3.33
N LEU A 158 -18.10 2.59 2.57
CA LEU A 158 -18.28 1.21 2.12
C LEU A 158 -18.13 0.25 3.31
N PRO A 159 -18.99 -0.79 3.39
CA PRO A 159 -18.91 -1.77 4.46
C PRO A 159 -17.63 -2.61 4.39
N SER A 160 -17.22 -3.17 5.52
CA SER A 160 -16.17 -4.21 5.60
C SER A 160 -16.81 -5.54 5.98
N PRO A 161 -16.24 -6.68 5.54
CA PRO A 161 -15.08 -6.80 4.65
C PRO A 161 -15.42 -6.40 3.21
N ARG A 162 -14.51 -5.72 2.53
CA ARG A 162 -14.66 -5.37 1.10
C ARG A 162 -14.22 -6.54 0.23
N THR A 163 -15.08 -6.92 -0.70
CA THR A 163 -14.89 -8.05 -1.61
C THR A 163 -15.05 -7.61 -3.07
N ARG A 164 -14.88 -8.54 -4.01
CA ARG A 164 -15.15 -8.26 -5.43
C ARG A 164 -16.57 -7.77 -5.69
N ASP A 165 -17.53 -8.17 -4.88
CA ASP A 165 -18.90 -7.73 -5.04
C ASP A 165 -19.07 -6.26 -4.65
N THR A 166 -18.23 -5.73 -3.77
CA THR A 166 -18.18 -4.29 -3.43
C THR A 166 -17.99 -3.42 -4.68
N LEU A 167 -17.22 -3.87 -5.69
CA LEU A 167 -17.02 -3.15 -6.95
C LEU A 167 -18.30 -2.99 -7.77
N ARG A 168 -19.32 -3.84 -7.54
CA ARG A 168 -20.60 -3.84 -8.23
C ARG A 168 -21.69 -3.07 -7.48
N GLU A 169 -21.41 -2.67 -6.24
CA GLU A 169 -22.37 -1.93 -5.44
C GLU A 169 -22.61 -0.52 -6.03
N PRO A 170 -23.88 -0.05 -6.08
CA PRO A 170 -24.19 1.32 -6.52
C PRO A 170 -23.41 2.36 -5.73
N ARG A 171 -23.23 2.13 -4.42
CA ARG A 171 -22.51 3.06 -3.55
C ARG A 171 -21.02 3.21 -3.94
N PHE A 172 -20.38 2.13 -4.41
CA PHE A 172 -19.00 2.20 -4.94
C PHE A 172 -18.94 3.13 -6.17
N ALA A 173 -19.89 2.97 -7.09
CA ALA A 173 -19.96 3.81 -8.30
C ALA A 173 -20.21 5.28 -7.96
N GLU A 174 -21.11 5.59 -7.02
CA GLU A 174 -21.38 6.94 -6.54
C GLU A 174 -20.12 7.60 -5.94
N LEU A 175 -19.39 6.88 -5.09
CA LEU A 175 -18.18 7.39 -4.46
C LEU A 175 -17.06 7.62 -5.50
N ARG A 176 -16.92 6.71 -6.46
CA ARG A 176 -15.99 6.86 -7.59
C ARG A 176 -16.30 8.13 -8.40
N GLU A 177 -17.56 8.34 -8.78
CA GLU A 177 -17.99 9.53 -9.50
C GLU A 177 -17.78 10.82 -8.69
N ARG A 178 -18.00 10.78 -7.39
CA ARG A 178 -17.71 11.91 -6.49
C ARG A 178 -16.22 12.27 -6.50
N VAL A 179 -15.34 11.29 -6.33
CA VAL A 179 -13.88 11.52 -6.36
C VAL A 179 -13.46 12.05 -7.72
N TRP A 180 -13.97 11.46 -8.81
CA TRP A 180 -13.71 11.91 -10.18
C TRP A 180 -14.16 13.37 -10.39
N GLY A 181 -15.37 13.72 -9.99
CA GLY A 181 -15.90 15.07 -10.10
C GLY A 181 -15.06 16.10 -9.34
N THR A 182 -14.51 15.74 -8.18
CA THR A 182 -13.62 16.59 -7.39
C THR A 182 -12.29 16.81 -8.12
N LEU A 183 -11.69 15.76 -8.67
CA LEU A 183 -10.45 15.85 -9.46
C LEU A 183 -10.62 16.70 -10.73
N MET A 184 -11.76 16.55 -11.42
CA MET A 184 -12.03 17.31 -12.65
C MET A 184 -12.26 18.80 -12.37
N ARG A 185 -12.86 19.17 -11.23
CA ARG A 185 -12.97 20.58 -10.82
C ARG A 185 -11.60 21.18 -10.55
N GLU A 186 -10.75 20.46 -9.82
CA GLU A 186 -9.38 20.90 -9.53
C GLU A 186 -8.56 21.11 -10.83
N ALA A 187 -8.60 20.15 -11.76
CA ALA A 187 -7.87 20.23 -13.02
C ALA A 187 -8.27 21.49 -13.84
N ARG A 188 -9.56 21.79 -13.92
CA ARG A 188 -10.07 23.00 -14.60
C ARG A 188 -9.62 24.27 -13.91
N GLU A 189 -9.66 24.33 -12.58
CA GLU A 189 -9.18 25.49 -11.81
C GLU A 189 -7.69 25.73 -12.03
N ALA A 190 -6.90 24.65 -12.11
CA ALA A 190 -5.45 24.75 -12.38
C ALA A 190 -5.15 25.27 -13.80
N GLU A 191 -5.90 24.82 -14.83
CA GLU A 191 -5.77 25.33 -16.19
C GLU A 191 -6.05 26.85 -16.28
N PHE A 192 -7.13 27.30 -15.66
CA PHE A 192 -7.49 28.74 -15.61
C PHE A 192 -6.44 29.62 -14.92
N GLN A 193 -5.65 29.04 -13.98
CA GLN A 193 -4.58 29.79 -13.31
C GLN A 193 -3.29 29.86 -14.13
N LEU A 194 -3.07 28.96 -15.08
CA LEU A 194 -1.89 28.95 -15.97
C LEU A 194 -2.05 29.88 -17.18
N GLU A 195 -3.28 30.26 -17.53
CA GLU A 195 -3.60 31.18 -18.64
C GLU A 195 -3.61 32.66 -18.23
N ARG A 196 -3.31 32.96 -16.96
CA ARG A 196 -3.23 34.34 -16.43
C ARG A 196 -1.79 34.75 -16.11
#